data_a5086ac6a76ac4a375d90a8c971d77a0
#
_entry.id   a5086ac6a76ac4a375d90a8c971d77a0
#
_cell.length_a   1.000
_cell.length_b   1.000
_cell.length_c   1.000
_cell.angle_alpha   90.00
_cell.angle_beta   90.00
_cell.angle_gamma   90.00
#
_symmetry.space_group_name_H-M   'P 1'
#
loop_
_entity.id
_entity.type
_entity.pdbx_description
1 polymer ?
#
loop_
_entity_poly.entity_id
_entity_poly.type
_entity_poly.pdbx_seq_one_letter_code
_entity_poly.pdbx_strand_id
1 'polypeptide(L)'
;MCGGALEVMGSRKRKIIDRGGDKRTLVIRRLRCKVCGRVHHELPDIVVPYKRHCTQTIEKIIAGKTDEVYCEEGTIRKIKAWWAACRLYFESVMVSLREKLGIVFSEHPAPREIVRAVANAHLWVHTRSAFLSG
;
A
#
# COMPACT_ATOMS: atom_id res chain seq x y z
N MET A 1 -5.42 13.26 -9.65
CA MET A 1 -4.28 13.16 -10.58
C MET A 1 -4.47 14.13 -11.72
N CYS A 2 -3.42 14.79 -12.14
CA CYS A 2 -3.52 15.79 -13.22
C CYS A 2 -3.33 15.21 -14.63
N GLY A 3 -2.96 13.94 -14.75
CA GLY A 3 -2.71 13.29 -16.04
C GLY A 3 -1.46 13.76 -16.78
N GLY A 4 -0.61 14.55 -16.14
CA GLY A 4 0.63 15.04 -16.75
C GLY A 4 1.67 13.94 -16.92
N ALA A 5 2.64 14.17 -17.82
CA ALA A 5 3.76 13.25 -18.02
C ALA A 5 4.66 13.20 -16.78
N LEU A 6 5.17 12.02 -16.49
CA LEU A 6 6.09 11.81 -15.37
C LEU A 6 7.53 11.71 -15.88
N GLU A 7 8.47 12.26 -15.11
CA GLU A 7 9.89 12.11 -15.36
C GLU A 7 10.60 11.56 -14.13
N VAL A 8 11.63 10.76 -14.35
CA VAL A 8 12.44 10.21 -13.25
C VAL A 8 13.33 11.32 -12.70
N MET A 9 13.19 11.64 -11.42
CA MET A 9 13.99 12.64 -10.75
C MET A 9 15.02 12.05 -9.79
N GLY A 10 15.02 10.74 -9.61
CA GLY A 10 15.94 10.05 -8.71
C GLY A 10 15.34 8.76 -8.20
N SER A 11 15.99 8.20 -7.20
CA SER A 11 15.55 6.98 -6.55
C SER A 11 15.84 7.03 -5.05
N ARG A 12 15.22 6.15 -4.30
CA ARG A 12 15.53 5.94 -2.89
C ARG A 12 15.54 4.47 -2.57
N LYS A 13 16.27 4.09 -1.55
CA LYS A 13 16.28 2.72 -1.05
C LYS A 13 15.18 2.54 -0.01
N ARG A 14 14.52 1.40 -0.06
CA ARG A 14 13.52 1.01 0.91
C ARG A 14 13.77 -0.43 1.34
N LYS A 15 13.74 -0.67 2.66
CA LYS A 15 13.89 -2.00 3.23
C LYS A 15 12.54 -2.63 3.46
N ILE A 16 12.39 -3.89 3.09
CA ILE A 16 11.20 -4.69 3.38
C ILE A 16 11.62 -6.04 3.92
N ILE A 17 10.68 -6.70 4.59
CA ILE A 17 10.81 -8.09 5.02
C ILE A 17 9.95 -8.92 4.07
N ASP A 18 10.58 -9.87 3.37
CA ASP A 18 9.85 -10.69 2.41
C ASP A 18 9.03 -11.78 3.10
N ARG A 19 8.33 -12.58 2.31
CA ARG A 19 7.46 -13.64 2.85
C ARG A 19 8.21 -14.72 3.63
N GLY A 20 9.50 -14.87 3.37
CA GLY A 20 10.36 -15.83 4.06
C GLY A 20 11.00 -15.27 5.32
N GLY A 21 10.71 -14.01 5.68
CA GLY A 21 11.27 -13.34 6.84
C GLY A 21 12.62 -12.67 6.58
N ASP A 22 13.12 -12.69 5.35
CA ASP A 22 14.40 -12.08 5.00
C ASP A 22 14.26 -10.60 4.69
N LYS A 23 15.25 -9.84 5.10
CA LYS A 23 15.30 -8.40 4.80
C LYS A 23 15.80 -8.21 3.37
N ARG A 24 15.08 -7.38 2.61
CA ARG A 24 15.46 -7.00 1.25
C ARG A 24 15.49 -5.49 1.11
N THR A 25 16.40 -5.01 0.27
CA THR A 25 16.46 -3.58 -0.07
C THR A 25 15.96 -3.40 -1.49
N LEU A 26 14.95 -2.54 -1.63
CA LEU A 26 14.38 -2.18 -2.93
C LEU A 26 14.85 -0.79 -3.31
N VAL A 27 15.08 -0.58 -4.59
CA VAL A 27 15.34 0.75 -5.16
C VAL A 27 14.03 1.24 -5.79
N ILE A 28 13.48 2.30 -5.24
CA ILE A 28 12.19 2.85 -5.66
C ILE A 28 12.45 4.14 -6.41
N ARG A 29 11.96 4.24 -7.65
CA ARG A 29 12.08 5.45 -8.44
C ARG A 29 11.19 6.53 -7.88
N ARG A 30 11.70 7.76 -7.93
CA ARG A 30 10.94 8.96 -7.62
C ARG A 30 10.62 9.63 -8.94
N LEU A 31 9.34 9.85 -9.19
CA LEU A 31 8.84 10.44 -10.42
C LEU A 31 8.22 11.79 -10.11
N ARG A 32 8.45 12.75 -11.00
CA ARG A 32 7.87 14.08 -10.88
C ARG A 32 6.93 14.35 -12.05
N CYS A 33 5.75 14.83 -11.75
CA CYS A 33 4.81 15.27 -12.78
C CYS A 33 5.28 16.59 -13.36
N LYS A 34 5.41 16.66 -14.68
CA LYS A 34 5.87 17.87 -15.38
C LYS A 34 4.85 19.01 -15.33
N VAL A 35 3.58 18.69 -15.11
CA VAL A 35 2.50 19.67 -15.10
C VAL A 35 2.25 20.21 -13.70
N CYS A 36 2.00 19.35 -12.72
CA CYS A 36 1.64 19.80 -11.36
C CYS A 36 2.81 19.82 -10.38
N GLY A 37 3.96 19.27 -10.76
CA GLY A 37 5.15 19.25 -9.92
C GLY A 37 5.11 18.25 -8.76
N ARG A 38 4.06 17.45 -8.62
CA ARG A 38 3.97 16.44 -7.57
C ARG A 38 4.98 15.34 -7.77
N VAL A 39 5.55 14.89 -6.65
CA VAL A 39 6.49 13.77 -6.63
C VAL A 39 5.74 12.50 -6.28
N HIS A 40 5.97 11.46 -7.09
CA HIS A 40 5.38 10.14 -6.89
C HIS A 40 6.50 9.15 -6.63
N HIS A 41 6.29 8.26 -5.67
CA HIS A 41 7.17 7.12 -5.46
C HIS A 41 6.54 5.92 -6.17
N GLU A 42 7.32 5.30 -7.06
CA GLU A 42 6.88 4.10 -7.77
C GLU A 42 6.95 2.92 -6.81
N LEU A 43 5.80 2.49 -6.29
CA LEU A 43 5.72 1.37 -5.36
C LEU A 43 5.40 0.06 -6.09
N PRO A 44 6.29 -0.94 -6.02
CA PRO A 44 5.98 -2.27 -6.54
C PRO A 44 4.81 -2.91 -5.78
N ASP A 45 4.10 -3.83 -6.41
CA ASP A 45 2.97 -4.53 -5.80
C ASP A 45 3.33 -5.32 -4.54
N ILE A 46 4.60 -5.65 -4.36
CA ILE A 46 5.06 -6.36 -3.16
C ILE A 46 5.20 -5.46 -1.94
N VAL A 47 4.95 -4.16 -2.08
CA VAL A 47 5.12 -3.17 -1.02
C VAL A 47 3.77 -2.55 -0.68
N VAL A 48 3.45 -2.52 0.61
CA VAL A 48 2.35 -1.71 1.16
C VAL A 48 2.97 -0.43 1.71
N PRO A 49 2.43 0.76 1.38
CA PRO A 49 2.99 2.02 1.89
C PRO A 49 3.15 2.02 3.41
N TYR A 50 4.31 2.45 3.89
CA TYR A 50 4.67 2.56 5.31
C TYR A 50 4.72 1.24 6.09
N LYS A 51 4.61 0.08 5.45
CA LYS A 51 4.70 -1.23 6.10
C LYS A 51 6.02 -1.89 5.76
N ARG A 52 6.65 -2.54 6.76
CA ARG A 52 7.91 -3.26 6.57
C ARG A 52 7.73 -4.60 5.86
N HIS A 53 6.64 -5.30 6.18
CA HIS A 53 6.38 -6.60 5.60
C HIS A 53 5.81 -6.48 4.19
N CYS A 54 6.15 -7.43 3.34
CA CYS A 54 5.66 -7.44 1.96
C CYS A 54 4.14 -7.66 1.90
N THR A 55 3.54 -7.28 0.78
CA THR A 55 2.10 -7.40 0.56
C THR A 55 1.60 -8.82 0.80
N GLN A 56 2.32 -9.82 0.34
CA GLN A 56 1.91 -11.22 0.48
C GLN A 56 1.81 -11.64 1.96
N THR A 57 2.75 -11.23 2.79
CA THR A 57 2.70 -11.48 4.24
C THR A 57 1.48 -10.81 4.87
N ILE A 58 1.24 -9.56 4.53
CA ILE A 58 0.10 -8.79 5.04
C ILE A 58 -1.23 -9.41 4.60
N GLU A 59 -1.33 -9.86 3.35
CA GLU A 59 -2.53 -10.55 2.85
C GLU A 59 -2.81 -11.84 3.62
N LYS A 60 -1.79 -12.62 3.93
CA LYS A 60 -1.93 -13.83 4.74
C LYS A 60 -2.42 -13.53 6.16
N ILE A 61 -1.91 -12.50 6.77
CA ILE A 61 -2.34 -12.07 8.10
C ILE A 61 -3.82 -11.66 8.08
N ILE A 62 -4.23 -10.88 7.09
CA ILE A 62 -5.63 -10.45 6.93
C ILE A 62 -6.55 -11.63 6.69
N ALA A 63 -6.09 -12.63 5.92
CA ALA A 63 -6.85 -13.85 5.65
C ALA A 63 -6.90 -14.84 6.82
N GLY A 64 -6.20 -14.57 7.92
CA GLY A 64 -6.15 -15.45 9.09
C GLY A 64 -5.13 -16.59 8.99
N LYS A 65 -4.28 -16.60 7.97
CA LYS A 65 -3.25 -17.64 7.77
C LYS A 65 -1.94 -17.27 8.48
N THR A 66 -2.04 -17.01 9.77
CA THR A 66 -0.93 -16.46 10.56
C THR A 66 0.19 -17.47 10.84
N ASP A 67 -0.09 -18.75 10.73
CA ASP A 67 0.91 -19.81 10.83
C ASP A 67 1.84 -19.90 9.62
N GLU A 68 1.48 -19.24 8.50
CA GLU A 68 2.26 -19.23 7.29
C GLU A 68 3.17 -18.00 7.16
N VAL A 69 3.25 -17.16 8.19
CA VAL A 69 4.03 -15.91 8.14
C VAL A 69 5.15 -15.91 9.17
N TYR A 70 6.23 -15.22 8.83
CA TYR A 70 7.40 -15.04 9.70
C TYR A 70 7.29 -13.68 10.40
N CYS A 71 6.34 -13.58 11.33
CA CYS A 71 6.09 -12.36 12.11
C CYS A 71 5.87 -12.72 13.58
N GLU A 72 6.27 -11.81 14.45
CA GLU A 72 5.93 -11.89 15.86
C GLU A 72 4.43 -11.64 16.06
N GLU A 73 3.87 -12.22 17.13
CA GLU A 73 2.44 -12.05 17.45
C GLU A 73 2.04 -10.57 17.58
N GLY A 74 2.92 -9.76 18.16
CA GLY A 74 2.68 -8.32 18.29
C GLY A 74 2.51 -7.63 16.93
N THR A 75 3.35 -7.99 15.97
CA THR A 75 3.28 -7.47 14.60
C THR A 75 2.00 -7.92 13.90
N ILE A 76 1.65 -9.20 14.03
CA ILE A 76 0.41 -9.76 13.48
C ILE A 76 -0.80 -9.00 14.01
N ARG A 77 -0.85 -8.78 15.32
CA ARG A 77 -1.94 -8.07 15.98
C ARG A 77 -2.06 -6.63 15.48
N LYS A 78 -0.93 -5.93 15.34
CA LYS A 78 -0.90 -4.57 14.83
C LYS A 78 -1.40 -4.46 13.39
N ILE A 79 -1.00 -5.39 12.55
CA ILE A 79 -1.44 -5.42 11.15
C ILE A 79 -2.95 -5.69 11.06
N LYS A 80 -3.46 -6.63 11.84
CA LYS A 80 -4.91 -6.88 11.91
C LYS A 80 -5.69 -5.66 12.37
N ALA A 81 -5.22 -4.98 13.41
CA ALA A 81 -5.84 -3.78 13.94
C ALA A 81 -5.82 -2.64 12.92
N TRP A 82 -4.69 -2.45 12.24
CA TRP A 82 -4.56 -1.46 11.19
C TRP A 82 -5.56 -1.70 10.05
N TRP A 83 -5.63 -2.94 9.57
CA TRP A 83 -6.57 -3.28 8.48
C TRP A 83 -8.02 -3.06 8.90
N ALA A 84 -8.39 -3.49 10.11
CA ALA A 84 -9.73 -3.28 10.64
C ALA A 84 -10.08 -1.79 10.73
N ALA A 85 -9.12 -0.95 11.13
CA ALA A 85 -9.32 0.50 11.24
C ALA A 85 -9.43 1.18 9.87
N CYS A 86 -8.71 0.70 8.86
CA CYS A 86 -8.64 1.36 7.55
C CYS A 86 -9.63 0.81 6.52
N ARG A 87 -10.20 -0.35 6.76
CA ARG A 87 -10.99 -1.07 5.77
C ARG A 87 -12.14 -0.24 5.20
N LEU A 88 -12.92 0.41 6.05
CA LEU A 88 -14.05 1.22 5.61
C LEU A 88 -13.61 2.42 4.79
N TYR A 89 -12.50 3.03 5.18
CA TYR A 89 -11.92 4.12 4.40
C TYR A 89 -11.52 3.66 3.00
N PHE A 90 -10.80 2.54 2.91
CA PHE A 90 -10.38 2.00 1.62
C PHE A 90 -11.57 1.63 0.73
N GLU A 91 -12.60 1.02 1.31
CA GLU A 91 -13.81 0.69 0.57
C GLU A 91 -14.52 1.95 0.03
N SER A 92 -14.58 3.01 0.83
CA SER A 92 -15.18 4.27 0.40
C SER A 92 -14.39 4.94 -0.72
N VAL A 93 -13.05 4.88 -0.67
CA VAL A 93 -12.19 5.38 -1.75
C VAL A 93 -12.44 4.61 -3.04
N MET A 94 -12.54 3.29 -2.96
CA MET A 94 -12.79 2.46 -4.15
C MET A 94 -14.14 2.75 -4.78
N VAL A 95 -15.19 2.95 -3.98
CA VAL A 95 -16.50 3.38 -4.50
C VAL A 95 -16.38 4.71 -5.22
N SER A 96 -15.67 5.65 -4.63
CA SER A 96 -15.46 6.97 -5.22
C SER A 96 -14.71 6.91 -6.55
N LEU A 97 -13.66 6.08 -6.63
CA LEU A 97 -12.90 5.90 -7.86
C LEU A 97 -13.73 5.26 -8.98
N ARG A 98 -14.59 4.30 -8.62
CA ARG A 98 -15.49 3.68 -9.58
C ARG A 98 -16.50 4.69 -10.13
N GLU A 99 -17.11 5.48 -9.27
CA GLU A 99 -18.11 6.44 -9.68
C GLU A 99 -17.55 7.63 -10.45
N LYS A 100 -16.41 8.16 -10.03
CA LYS A 100 -15.84 9.37 -10.61
C LYS A 100 -14.94 9.11 -11.81
N LEU A 101 -14.19 8.01 -11.81
CA LEU A 101 -13.19 7.71 -12.83
C LEU A 101 -13.52 6.48 -13.68
N GLY A 102 -14.62 5.78 -13.36
CA GLY A 102 -15.03 4.59 -14.10
C GLY A 102 -14.08 3.41 -13.94
N ILE A 103 -13.25 3.39 -12.90
CA ILE A 103 -12.33 2.28 -12.66
C ILE A 103 -13.12 1.05 -12.24
N VAL A 104 -12.86 -0.07 -12.90
CA VAL A 104 -13.52 -1.34 -12.60
C VAL A 104 -12.65 -2.19 -11.69
N PHE A 105 -13.24 -2.68 -10.61
CA PHE A 105 -12.57 -3.57 -9.65
C PHE A 105 -13.24 -4.95 -9.66
N SER A 106 -12.52 -5.96 -9.18
CA SER A 106 -13.11 -7.28 -8.98
C SER A 106 -14.22 -7.21 -7.92
N GLU A 107 -15.12 -8.18 -7.95
CA GLU A 107 -16.28 -8.23 -7.01
C GLU A 107 -15.81 -8.30 -5.56
N HIS A 108 -14.77 -9.09 -5.30
CA HIS A 108 -14.15 -9.21 -3.98
C HIS A 108 -12.66 -8.86 -4.09
N PRO A 109 -12.33 -7.54 -4.07
CA PRO A 109 -10.94 -7.13 -4.30
C PRO A 109 -10.02 -7.63 -3.20
N ALA A 110 -8.88 -8.20 -3.62
CA ALA A 110 -7.83 -8.60 -2.71
C ALA A 110 -7.17 -7.37 -2.09
N PRO A 111 -6.58 -7.48 -0.89
CA PRO A 111 -5.85 -6.35 -0.28
C PRO A 111 -4.84 -5.70 -1.21
N ARG A 112 -4.15 -6.47 -2.04
CA ARG A 112 -3.21 -5.96 -3.04
C ARG A 112 -3.87 -5.01 -4.03
N GLU A 113 -5.03 -5.35 -4.53
CA GLU A 113 -5.80 -4.51 -5.47
C GLU A 113 -6.25 -3.22 -4.80
N ILE A 114 -6.72 -3.31 -3.56
CA ILE A 114 -7.15 -2.15 -2.77
C ILE A 114 -5.98 -1.21 -2.53
N VAL A 115 -4.84 -1.72 -2.07
CA VAL A 115 -3.64 -0.94 -1.81
C VAL A 115 -3.17 -0.21 -3.07
N ARG A 116 -3.13 -0.93 -4.20
CA ARG A 116 -2.71 -0.35 -5.48
C ARG A 116 -3.63 0.80 -5.88
N ALA A 117 -4.94 0.59 -5.83
CA ALA A 117 -5.92 1.59 -6.23
C ALA A 117 -5.83 2.84 -5.36
N VAL A 118 -5.78 2.69 -4.05
CA VAL A 118 -5.73 3.81 -3.11
C VAL A 118 -4.41 4.57 -3.22
N ALA A 119 -3.29 3.85 -3.32
CA ALA A 119 -1.97 4.48 -3.44
C ALA A 119 -1.83 5.24 -4.77
N ASN A 120 -2.29 4.66 -5.87
CA ASN A 120 -2.21 5.30 -7.19
C ASN A 120 -3.09 6.55 -7.29
N ALA A 121 -4.16 6.60 -6.54
CA ALA A 121 -5.03 7.78 -6.47
C ALA A 121 -4.52 8.86 -5.51
N HIS A 122 -3.37 8.65 -4.87
CA HIS A 122 -2.80 9.55 -3.83
C HIS A 122 -3.73 9.78 -2.64
N LEU A 123 -4.56 8.80 -2.33
CA LEU A 123 -5.51 8.85 -1.23
C LEU A 123 -5.09 7.96 -0.06
N TRP A 124 -3.83 7.54 -0.04
CA TRP A 124 -3.31 6.74 1.06
C TRP A 124 -3.35 7.49 2.38
N VAL A 125 -3.56 6.75 3.44
CA VAL A 125 -3.62 7.31 4.79
C VAL A 125 -2.23 7.73 5.24
N HIS A 126 -2.01 9.02 5.45
CA HIS A 126 -0.71 9.56 5.84
C HIS A 126 -0.64 9.97 7.31
N THR A 127 -1.74 9.97 8.01
CA THR A 127 -1.79 10.48 9.37
C THR A 127 -1.33 9.42 10.35
N ARG A 128 -0.16 9.62 10.92
CA ARG A 128 0.37 8.74 11.97
C ARG A 128 -0.53 8.73 13.20
N SER A 129 -1.13 9.86 13.50
CA SER A 129 -2.03 10.01 14.64
C SER A 129 -3.29 9.17 14.53
N ALA A 130 -3.77 8.93 13.32
CA ALA A 130 -4.97 8.12 13.10
C ALA A 130 -4.66 6.62 13.09
N PHE A 131 -3.41 6.22 12.82
CA PHE A 131 -3.01 4.83 12.65
C PHE A 131 -1.73 4.56 13.39
N LEU A 132 -1.85 4.50 14.70
CA LEU A 132 -0.73 4.35 15.62
C LEU A 132 0.01 3.03 15.49
N SER A 133 -0.56 2.10 14.82
CA SER A 133 0.00 0.78 14.59
C SER A 133 1.03 0.73 13.47
N GLY A 134 1.55 1.84 13.11
CA GLY A 134 2.48 2.06 12.02
C GLY A 134 3.44 0.99 11.60
#